data_109cb0c7c14560b5bd8439d335a14ae7
#
_entry.id   109cb0c7c14560b5bd8439d335a14ae7
#
_cell.length_a   1.000
_cell.length_b   1.000
_cell.length_c   1.000
_cell.angle_alpha   90.00
_cell.angle_beta   90.00
_cell.angle_gamma   90.00
#
_symmetry.space_group_name_H-M   'P 1'
#
loop_
_entity.id
_entity.type
_entity.pdbx_description
1 polymer ?
#
loop_
_entity_poly.entity_id
_entity_poly.type
_entity_poly.pdbx_seq_one_letter_code
_entity_poly.pdbx_strand_id
1 'polypeptide(L)'
;MKAEDPDYRHIEETYDEGSQDYGDYFKNPHEFIEKDRQQFIARLPAGSTILDCGCGPGMDTERFSQLGYKVTAIDLSDRFVELVRKRVPNARVEKMDMRNLAFPKAAFNGLWASFSLLHIRASEIQETLSGFNSVLRDGGLFFAALHRGPKTRWVKTTISGMERDTYVQEWLQTDIEAVVRGAGFEITGSRPFERTGGRYPLLSILGYKSDRQ
;
A
#
# COMPACT_ATOMS: atom_id res chain seq x y z
N MET A 1 19.04 10.02 19.34
CA MET A 1 17.88 9.28 19.82
C MET A 1 17.57 8.21 18.78
N LYS A 2 17.49 6.93 19.16
CA LYS A 2 16.92 5.91 18.28
C LYS A 2 15.45 6.29 18.09
N ALA A 3 14.96 6.31 16.85
CA ALA A 3 13.53 6.43 16.61
C ALA A 3 12.86 5.28 17.37
N GLU A 4 11.99 5.60 18.32
CA GLU A 4 11.19 4.58 18.98
C GLU A 4 10.36 3.87 17.92
N ASP A 5 10.25 2.56 18.04
CA ASP A 5 9.44 1.75 17.13
C ASP A 5 7.98 2.24 17.13
N PRO A 6 7.29 2.22 15.98
CA PRO A 6 5.90 2.65 15.92
C PRO A 6 5.02 1.80 16.82
N ASP A 7 4.18 2.43 17.61
CA ASP A 7 2.97 1.80 18.11
C ASP A 7 1.94 1.85 16.97
N TYR A 8 1.55 0.70 16.44
CA TYR A 8 0.58 0.61 15.35
C TYR A 8 -0.79 1.13 15.74
N ARG A 9 -1.14 1.13 17.04
CA ARG A 9 -2.36 1.81 17.54
C ARG A 9 -2.28 3.31 17.34
N HIS A 10 -1.11 3.92 17.54
CA HIS A 10 -0.92 5.34 17.27
C HIS A 10 -1.08 5.66 15.78
N ILE A 11 -0.63 4.78 14.89
CA ILE A 11 -0.85 4.93 13.44
C ILE A 11 -2.34 4.84 13.11
N GLU A 12 -3.04 3.83 13.65
CA GLU A 12 -4.49 3.65 13.50
C GLU A 12 -5.25 4.90 13.98
N GLU A 13 -5.00 5.36 15.21
CA GLU A 13 -5.63 6.54 15.80
C GLU A 13 -5.38 7.82 14.96
N THR A 14 -4.15 7.99 14.47
CA THR A 14 -3.78 9.13 13.61
C THR A 14 -4.63 9.18 12.35
N TYR A 15 -4.84 8.04 11.69
CA TYR A 15 -5.64 7.98 10.47
C TYR A 15 -7.14 7.98 10.75
N ASP A 16 -7.60 7.43 11.86
CA ASP A 16 -9.01 7.49 12.27
C ASP A 16 -9.46 8.94 12.52
N GLU A 17 -8.69 9.70 13.29
CA GLU A 17 -9.03 11.08 13.59
C GLU A 17 -8.98 12.00 12.37
N GLY A 18 -8.09 11.68 11.40
CA GLY A 18 -7.86 12.48 10.20
C GLY A 18 -8.68 12.09 8.97
N SER A 19 -9.50 11.06 9.06
CA SER A 19 -10.09 10.39 7.90
C SER A 19 -11.02 11.25 7.04
N GLN A 20 -11.76 12.21 7.61
CA GLN A 20 -12.70 13.04 6.86
C GLN A 20 -11.98 14.01 5.91
N ASP A 21 -10.96 14.70 6.38
CA ASP A 21 -10.20 15.67 5.58
C ASP A 21 -9.21 14.95 4.65
N TYR A 22 -8.74 13.75 5.04
CA TYR A 22 -7.88 12.95 4.20
C TYR A 22 -8.59 12.54 2.91
N GLY A 23 -9.89 12.17 3.00
CA GLY A 23 -10.73 11.91 1.84
C GLY A 23 -10.92 13.13 0.94
N ASP A 24 -10.99 14.33 1.51
CA ASP A 24 -11.12 15.59 0.78
C ASP A 24 -9.80 16.10 0.21
N TYR A 25 -8.68 15.90 0.91
CA TYR A 25 -7.34 16.28 0.46
C TYR A 25 -6.90 15.46 -0.77
N PHE A 26 -7.32 14.20 -0.87
CA PHE A 26 -7.01 13.31 -1.99
C PHE A 26 -8.16 13.23 -3.01
N LYS A 27 -8.87 14.33 -3.27
CA LYS A 27 -9.91 14.38 -4.33
C LYS A 27 -9.37 14.05 -5.72
N ASN A 28 -8.07 14.28 -5.95
CA ASN A 28 -7.42 13.86 -7.18
C ASN A 28 -6.65 12.57 -6.92
N PRO A 29 -6.94 11.49 -7.67
CA PRO A 29 -6.13 10.28 -7.60
C PRO A 29 -4.67 10.66 -7.81
N HIS A 30 -3.78 9.97 -7.14
CA HIS A 30 -2.34 10.21 -7.21
C HIS A 30 -1.85 10.15 -8.68
N GLU A 31 -1.92 11.27 -9.41
CA GLU A 31 -1.50 11.36 -10.80
C GLU A 31 -0.07 10.88 -11.02
N PHE A 32 0.78 11.07 -10.01
CA PHE A 32 2.17 10.67 -10.05
C PHE A 32 2.38 9.13 -10.06
N ILE A 33 1.38 8.33 -9.68
CA ILE A 33 1.40 6.86 -9.78
C ILE A 33 0.44 6.33 -10.86
N GLU A 34 -0.21 7.19 -11.63
CA GLU A 34 -1.15 6.76 -12.68
C GLU A 34 -0.45 5.89 -13.73
N LYS A 35 0.79 6.22 -14.09
CA LYS A 35 1.60 5.41 -15.00
C LYS A 35 1.83 4.00 -14.44
N ASP A 36 2.13 3.89 -13.15
CA ASP A 36 2.35 2.60 -12.49
C ASP A 36 1.03 1.80 -12.41
N ARG A 37 -0.08 2.49 -12.11
CA ARG A 37 -1.41 1.88 -12.10
C ARG A 37 -1.79 1.33 -13.48
N GLN A 38 -1.56 2.08 -14.55
CA GLN A 38 -1.79 1.62 -15.93
C GLN A 38 -0.92 0.40 -16.27
N GLN A 39 0.34 0.39 -15.86
CA GLN A 39 1.23 -0.75 -16.06
C GLN A 39 0.78 -1.99 -15.28
N PHE A 40 0.25 -1.80 -14.06
CA PHE A 40 -0.29 -2.88 -13.24
C PHE A 40 -1.55 -3.48 -13.88
N ILE A 41 -2.55 -2.66 -14.21
CA ILE A 41 -3.80 -3.16 -14.80
C ILE A 41 -3.61 -3.76 -16.20
N ALA A 42 -2.67 -3.24 -17.01
CA ALA A 42 -2.38 -3.77 -18.34
C ALA A 42 -1.86 -5.22 -18.33
N ARG A 43 -1.39 -5.71 -17.19
CA ARG A 43 -0.88 -7.08 -17.02
C ARG A 43 -1.89 -8.01 -16.34
N LEU A 44 -3.03 -7.48 -15.89
CA LEU A 44 -4.08 -8.28 -15.25
C LEU A 44 -5.20 -8.60 -16.26
N PRO A 45 -5.65 -9.85 -16.35
CA PRO A 45 -6.86 -10.17 -17.07
C PRO A 45 -8.06 -9.38 -16.55
N ALA A 46 -9.00 -9.05 -17.43
CA ALA A 46 -10.23 -8.37 -17.03
C ALA A 46 -10.98 -9.18 -15.97
N GLY A 47 -11.55 -8.51 -14.97
CA GLY A 47 -12.29 -9.14 -13.88
C GLY A 47 -11.42 -9.87 -12.85
N SER A 48 -10.10 -9.72 -12.90
CA SER A 48 -9.17 -10.28 -11.91
C SER A 48 -9.50 -9.82 -10.48
N THR A 49 -9.06 -10.61 -9.51
CA THR A 49 -9.15 -10.25 -8.08
C THR A 49 -7.95 -9.42 -7.67
N ILE A 50 -8.18 -8.26 -7.05
CA ILE A 50 -7.14 -7.35 -6.54
C ILE A 50 -7.32 -7.17 -5.03
N LEU A 51 -6.22 -7.28 -4.28
CA LEU A 51 -6.13 -6.83 -2.89
C LEU A 51 -5.52 -5.42 -2.86
N ASP A 52 -6.28 -4.44 -2.41
CA ASP A 52 -5.81 -3.09 -2.10
C ASP A 52 -5.43 -3.04 -0.62
N CYS A 53 -4.14 -2.98 -0.35
CA CYS A 53 -3.56 -3.22 0.97
C CYS A 53 -3.12 -1.92 1.64
N GLY A 54 -3.86 -1.48 2.65
CA GLY A 54 -3.80 -0.14 3.21
C GLY A 54 -4.49 0.85 2.27
N CYS A 55 -5.79 0.61 2.03
CA CYS A 55 -6.55 1.33 1.00
C CYS A 55 -6.82 2.81 1.32
N GLY A 56 -6.61 3.24 2.58
CA GLY A 56 -6.92 4.59 3.02
C GLY A 56 -8.34 5.02 2.63
N PRO A 57 -8.52 6.21 2.04
CA PRO A 57 -9.84 6.71 1.64
C PRO A 57 -10.44 6.01 0.40
N GLY A 58 -9.79 4.98 -0.14
CA GLY A 58 -10.33 4.10 -1.17
C GLY A 58 -10.22 4.60 -2.62
N MET A 59 -9.26 5.49 -2.92
CA MET A 59 -9.10 6.05 -4.26
C MET A 59 -8.74 4.97 -5.30
N ASP A 60 -7.76 4.12 -4.97
CA ASP A 60 -7.35 3.02 -5.85
C ASP A 60 -8.41 1.90 -5.87
N THR A 61 -9.02 1.60 -4.72
CA THR A 61 -10.17 0.68 -4.62
C THR A 61 -11.29 1.07 -5.59
N GLU A 62 -11.69 2.36 -5.57
CA GLU A 62 -12.73 2.89 -6.46
C GLU A 62 -12.33 2.76 -7.93
N ARG A 63 -11.10 3.15 -8.25
CA ARG A 63 -10.58 3.10 -9.62
C ARG A 63 -10.55 1.68 -10.18
N PHE A 64 -10.05 0.71 -9.41
CA PHE A 64 -10.05 -0.69 -9.83
C PHE A 64 -11.47 -1.26 -9.96
N SER A 65 -12.38 -0.91 -9.04
CA SER A 65 -13.78 -1.32 -9.10
C SER A 65 -14.49 -0.78 -10.35
N GLN A 66 -14.29 0.50 -10.69
CA GLN A 66 -14.82 1.13 -11.90
C GLN A 66 -14.31 0.49 -13.20
N LEU A 67 -13.11 -0.08 -13.17
CA LEU A 67 -12.51 -0.82 -14.28
C LEU A 67 -12.98 -2.28 -14.35
N GLY A 68 -13.88 -2.70 -13.46
CA GLY A 68 -14.49 -4.04 -13.47
C GLY A 68 -13.66 -5.13 -12.76
N TYR A 69 -12.64 -4.75 -11.97
CA TYR A 69 -11.91 -5.71 -11.13
C TYR A 69 -12.71 -6.05 -9.87
N LYS A 70 -12.50 -7.27 -9.35
CA LYS A 70 -13.06 -7.71 -8.07
C LYS A 70 -12.11 -7.27 -6.95
N VAL A 71 -12.44 -6.15 -6.29
CA VAL A 71 -11.55 -5.56 -5.29
C VAL A 71 -11.91 -6.02 -3.88
N THR A 72 -10.89 -6.46 -3.16
CA THR A 72 -10.90 -6.54 -1.70
C THR A 72 -9.96 -5.46 -1.18
N ALA A 73 -10.43 -4.61 -0.30
CA ALA A 73 -9.67 -3.52 0.31
C ALA A 73 -9.52 -3.77 1.81
N ILE A 74 -8.33 -3.52 2.33
CA ILE A 74 -8.06 -3.61 3.77
C ILE A 74 -7.39 -2.34 4.29
N ASP A 75 -7.73 -1.95 5.50
CA ASP A 75 -7.07 -0.88 6.25
C ASP A 75 -7.14 -1.16 7.74
N LEU A 76 -6.24 -0.55 8.54
CA LEU A 76 -6.29 -0.58 10.00
C LEU A 76 -7.35 0.38 10.56
N SER A 77 -7.59 1.50 9.87
CA SER A 77 -8.52 2.54 10.29
C SER A 77 -9.97 2.09 10.10
N ASP A 78 -10.74 2.03 11.18
CA ASP A 78 -12.18 1.77 11.12
C ASP A 78 -12.89 2.82 10.27
N ARG A 79 -12.45 4.07 10.36
CA ARG A 79 -13.05 5.18 9.63
C ARG A 79 -12.83 5.08 8.13
N PHE A 80 -11.63 4.69 7.69
CA PHE A 80 -11.39 4.44 6.28
C PHE A 80 -12.20 3.24 5.78
N VAL A 81 -12.26 2.17 6.55
CA VAL A 81 -13.10 1.00 6.22
C VAL A 81 -14.57 1.40 6.02
N GLU A 82 -15.14 2.19 6.93
CA GLU A 82 -16.51 2.69 6.79
C GLU A 82 -16.69 3.63 5.59
N LEU A 83 -15.73 4.52 5.35
CA LEU A 83 -15.73 5.45 4.22
C LEU A 83 -15.72 4.67 2.89
N VAL A 84 -14.82 3.70 2.75
CA VAL A 84 -14.67 2.92 1.52
C VAL A 84 -15.89 2.04 1.28
N ARG A 85 -16.49 1.44 2.31
CA ARG A 85 -17.74 0.69 2.19
C ARG A 85 -18.88 1.53 1.61
N LYS A 86 -18.96 2.81 2.01
CA LYS A 86 -19.97 3.74 1.48
C LYS A 86 -19.64 4.19 0.05
N ARG A 87 -18.36 4.43 -0.23
CA ARG A 87 -17.87 4.93 -1.51
C ARG A 87 -17.88 3.88 -2.61
N VAL A 88 -17.51 2.64 -2.27
CA VAL A 88 -17.33 1.53 -3.24
C VAL A 88 -18.14 0.32 -2.77
N PRO A 89 -19.48 0.36 -2.84
CA PRO A 89 -20.35 -0.68 -2.30
C PRO A 89 -20.16 -2.07 -2.93
N ASN A 90 -19.55 -2.13 -4.10
CA ASN A 90 -19.24 -3.39 -4.80
C ASN A 90 -17.88 -4.00 -4.41
N ALA A 91 -17.07 -3.31 -3.61
CA ALA A 91 -15.84 -3.85 -3.08
C ALA A 91 -16.08 -4.57 -1.74
N ARG A 92 -15.31 -5.64 -1.50
CA ARG A 92 -15.21 -6.23 -0.16
C ARG A 92 -14.24 -5.38 0.65
N VAL A 93 -14.67 -4.81 1.78
CA VAL A 93 -13.83 -3.93 2.59
C VAL A 93 -13.78 -4.42 4.02
N GLU A 94 -12.57 -4.66 4.54
CA GLU A 94 -12.35 -5.24 5.85
C GLU A 94 -11.31 -4.44 6.67
N LYS A 95 -11.56 -4.32 7.98
CA LYS A 95 -10.53 -3.93 8.92
C LYS A 95 -9.55 -5.08 9.07
N MET A 96 -8.29 -4.85 8.69
CA MET A 96 -7.27 -5.89 8.76
C MET A 96 -5.88 -5.28 8.79
N ASP A 97 -4.99 -5.88 9.59
CA ASP A 97 -3.58 -5.56 9.59
C ASP A 97 -2.88 -6.29 8.44
N MET A 98 -2.22 -5.54 7.57
CA MET A 98 -1.50 -6.12 6.43
C MET A 98 -0.35 -7.05 6.82
N ARG A 99 0.14 -6.98 8.05
CA ARG A 99 1.15 -7.89 8.58
C ARG A 99 0.62 -9.29 8.85
N ASN A 100 -0.72 -9.41 9.01
CA ASN A 100 -1.40 -10.66 9.37
C ASN A 100 -2.62 -10.88 8.46
N LEU A 101 -2.38 -11.15 7.18
CA LEU A 101 -3.43 -11.36 6.21
C LEU A 101 -4.22 -12.64 6.46
N ALA A 102 -5.51 -12.51 6.78
CA ALA A 102 -6.43 -13.63 7.02
C ALA A 102 -7.15 -14.08 5.74
N PHE A 103 -6.41 -14.20 4.64
CA PHE A 103 -6.94 -14.70 3.36
C PHE A 103 -6.38 -16.07 3.01
N PRO A 104 -7.12 -16.87 2.24
CA PRO A 104 -6.58 -18.12 1.69
C PRO A 104 -5.33 -17.87 0.82
N LYS A 105 -4.46 -18.87 0.76
CA LYS A 105 -3.34 -18.84 -0.19
C LYS A 105 -3.87 -18.73 -1.63
N ALA A 106 -3.12 -18.01 -2.46
CA ALA A 106 -3.44 -17.85 -3.88
C ALA A 106 -4.86 -17.28 -4.16
N ALA A 107 -5.35 -16.39 -3.30
CA ALA A 107 -6.68 -15.78 -3.44
C ALA A 107 -6.73 -14.65 -4.49
N PHE A 108 -5.62 -13.96 -4.71
CA PHE A 108 -5.57 -12.74 -5.52
C PHE A 108 -4.69 -12.88 -6.76
N ASN A 109 -5.10 -12.20 -7.84
CA ASN A 109 -4.31 -12.05 -9.07
C ASN A 109 -3.35 -10.86 -8.98
N GLY A 110 -3.70 -9.85 -8.17
CA GLY A 110 -2.87 -8.68 -7.94
C GLY A 110 -2.96 -8.18 -6.52
N LEU A 111 -1.87 -7.60 -6.02
CA LEU A 111 -1.79 -6.90 -4.73
C LEU A 111 -1.21 -5.51 -4.96
N TRP A 112 -1.92 -4.52 -4.47
CA TRP A 112 -1.58 -3.10 -4.58
C TRP A 112 -1.36 -2.52 -3.18
N ALA A 113 -0.16 -2.00 -2.91
CA ALA A 113 0.23 -1.39 -1.63
C ALA A 113 0.82 0.01 -1.87
N SER A 114 -0.07 0.98 -2.09
CA SER A 114 0.31 2.35 -2.43
C SER A 114 0.50 3.19 -1.18
N PHE A 115 1.74 3.53 -0.84
CA PHE A 115 2.09 4.34 0.33
C PHE A 115 1.56 3.81 1.67
N SER A 116 1.43 2.52 1.80
CA SER A 116 1.00 1.84 3.03
C SER A 116 2.15 1.09 3.73
N LEU A 117 3.02 0.42 2.97
CA LEU A 117 4.19 -0.30 3.53
C LEU A 117 5.20 0.61 4.24
N LEU A 118 5.15 1.92 3.99
CA LEU A 118 6.02 2.89 4.67
C LEU A 118 5.78 2.99 6.19
N HIS A 119 4.67 2.44 6.67
CA HIS A 119 4.36 2.38 8.11
C HIS A 119 4.86 1.09 8.76
N ILE A 120 5.36 0.13 7.99
CA ILE A 120 5.87 -1.14 8.51
C ILE A 120 7.34 -0.99 8.90
N ARG A 121 7.69 -1.51 10.08
CA ARG A 121 9.09 -1.53 10.57
C ARG A 121 9.99 -2.31 9.63
N ALA A 122 11.24 -1.89 9.54
CA ALA A 122 12.23 -2.62 8.76
C ALA A 122 12.40 -4.08 9.22
N SER A 123 12.23 -4.37 10.52
CA SER A 123 12.31 -5.71 11.06
C SER A 123 11.13 -6.62 10.70
N GLU A 124 9.97 -6.06 10.30
CA GLU A 124 8.74 -6.78 10.02
C GLU A 124 8.44 -6.87 8.51
N ILE A 125 9.13 -6.08 7.68
CA ILE A 125 8.83 -5.96 6.25
C ILE A 125 8.99 -7.27 5.49
N GLN A 126 10.01 -8.08 5.83
CA GLN A 126 10.25 -9.37 5.17
C GLN A 126 9.08 -10.34 5.40
N GLU A 127 8.59 -10.42 6.63
CA GLU A 127 7.46 -11.29 6.98
C GLU A 127 6.16 -10.78 6.34
N THR A 128 5.93 -9.47 6.38
CA THR A 128 4.79 -8.82 5.72
C THR A 128 4.76 -9.14 4.22
N LEU A 129 5.87 -8.98 3.52
CA LEU A 129 5.96 -9.30 2.09
C LEU A 129 5.83 -10.81 1.82
N SER A 130 6.28 -11.67 2.72
CA SER A 130 6.04 -13.12 2.62
C SER A 130 4.55 -13.45 2.75
N GLY A 131 3.82 -12.75 3.61
CA GLY A 131 2.35 -12.81 3.69
C GLY A 131 1.69 -12.39 2.38
N PHE A 132 2.16 -11.29 1.76
CA PHE A 132 1.68 -10.83 0.45
C PHE A 132 1.89 -11.86 -0.64
N ASN A 133 3.08 -12.47 -0.68
CA ASN A 133 3.40 -13.55 -1.61
C ASN A 133 2.47 -14.76 -1.41
N SER A 134 2.17 -15.12 -0.17
CA SER A 134 1.30 -16.27 0.15
C SER A 134 -0.12 -16.10 -0.40
N VAL A 135 -0.70 -14.89 -0.31
CA VAL A 135 -2.08 -14.64 -0.77
C VAL A 135 -2.19 -14.42 -2.27
N LEU A 136 -1.07 -14.15 -2.95
CA LEU A 136 -1.02 -14.05 -4.39
C LEU A 136 -0.96 -15.43 -5.05
N ARG A 137 -1.63 -15.55 -6.19
CA ARG A 137 -1.48 -16.70 -7.10
C ARG A 137 -0.09 -16.71 -7.71
N ASP A 138 0.35 -17.85 -8.17
CA ASP A 138 1.59 -17.95 -8.94
C ASP A 138 1.49 -17.04 -10.17
N GLY A 139 2.54 -16.28 -10.46
CA GLY A 139 2.53 -15.20 -11.45
C GLY A 139 1.67 -13.98 -11.07
N GLY A 140 1.08 -13.94 -9.87
CA GLY A 140 0.27 -12.81 -9.40
C GLY A 140 1.11 -11.54 -9.26
N LEU A 141 0.53 -10.39 -9.65
CA LEU A 141 1.22 -9.11 -9.66
C LEU A 141 1.31 -8.48 -8.28
N PHE A 142 2.44 -7.84 -8.02
CA PHE A 142 2.73 -7.05 -6.82
C PHE A 142 3.10 -5.63 -7.20
N PHE A 143 2.52 -4.66 -6.52
CA PHE A 143 2.92 -3.27 -6.59
C PHE A 143 3.10 -2.68 -5.20
N ALA A 144 4.15 -1.88 -5.02
CA ALA A 144 4.34 -1.03 -3.84
C ALA A 144 4.84 0.35 -4.24
N ALA A 145 4.32 1.38 -3.56
CA ALA A 145 4.88 2.73 -3.59
C ALA A 145 5.31 3.13 -2.18
N LEU A 146 6.52 3.71 -2.08
CA LEU A 146 7.23 3.95 -0.82
C LEU A 146 7.95 5.31 -0.83
N HIS A 147 8.35 5.76 0.35
CA HIS A 147 9.33 6.85 0.47
C HIS A 147 10.75 6.31 0.26
N ARG A 148 11.52 6.98 -0.59
CA ARG A 148 12.91 6.64 -0.87
C ARG A 148 13.86 7.47 -0.01
N GLY A 149 14.73 6.79 0.74
CA GLY A 149 15.75 7.44 1.58
C GLY A 149 16.37 6.46 2.56
N PRO A 150 17.39 6.88 3.31
CA PRO A 150 18.13 6.01 4.23
C PRO A 150 17.58 6.01 5.66
N LYS A 151 16.45 6.67 5.94
CA LYS A 151 16.07 7.02 7.31
C LYS A 151 14.73 6.42 7.71
N THR A 152 14.66 6.05 8.96
CA THR A 152 13.42 5.89 9.70
C THR A 152 13.17 7.19 10.45
N ARG A 153 11.95 7.70 10.40
CA ARG A 153 11.63 8.97 11.05
C ARG A 153 10.16 9.07 11.46
N TRP A 154 9.94 9.86 12.48
CA TRP A 154 8.65 10.44 12.78
C TRP A 154 8.50 11.74 11.99
N VAL A 155 7.43 11.86 11.22
CA VAL A 155 7.12 13.06 10.46
C VAL A 155 5.85 13.70 11.00
N LYS A 156 5.85 15.00 11.09
CA LYS A 156 4.61 15.75 11.37
C LYS A 156 3.78 15.80 10.10
N THR A 157 2.64 15.18 10.15
CA THR A 157 1.63 15.20 9.08
C THR A 157 0.46 16.04 9.57
N THR A 158 0.05 17.03 8.79
CA THR A 158 -1.17 17.78 9.10
C THR A 158 -2.35 17.01 8.51
N ILE A 159 -3.18 16.51 9.40
CA ILE A 159 -4.42 15.78 9.04
C ILE A 159 -5.55 16.50 9.78
N SER A 160 -6.60 16.90 9.06
CA SER A 160 -7.74 17.66 9.62
C SER A 160 -7.34 18.94 10.35
N GLY A 161 -6.32 19.65 9.83
CA GLY A 161 -5.81 20.88 10.48
C GLY A 161 -5.03 20.63 11.78
N MET A 162 -4.86 19.39 12.21
CA MET A 162 -4.08 19.01 13.38
C MET A 162 -2.75 18.38 12.98
N GLU A 163 -1.66 18.79 13.63
CA GLU A 163 -0.37 18.13 13.48
C GLU A 163 -0.37 16.79 14.23
N ARG A 164 0.00 15.73 13.53
CA ARG A 164 0.17 14.37 14.05
C ARG A 164 1.54 13.85 13.71
N ASP A 165 2.13 13.12 14.63
CA ASP A 165 3.37 12.41 14.37
C ASP A 165 3.06 11.08 13.69
N THR A 166 3.63 10.87 12.51
CA THR A 166 3.45 9.64 11.73
C THR A 166 4.81 8.97 11.51
N TYR A 167 4.88 7.69 11.79
CA TYR A 167 6.07 6.89 11.53
C TYR A 167 6.22 6.62 10.03
N VAL A 168 7.41 6.89 9.50
CA VAL A 168 7.75 6.62 8.09
C VAL A 168 9.08 5.89 8.03
N GLN A 169 9.04 4.67 7.50
CA GLN A 169 10.19 3.92 7.07
C GLN A 169 10.54 4.30 5.64
N GLU A 170 11.67 4.96 5.45
CA GLU A 170 12.26 5.15 4.12
C GLU A 170 13.13 3.95 3.76
N TRP A 171 13.30 3.74 2.46
CA TRP A 171 14.12 2.66 1.95
C TRP A 171 15.10 3.14 0.88
N LEU A 172 16.35 2.72 0.96
CA LEU A 172 17.21 2.74 -0.21
C LEU A 172 16.66 1.75 -1.25
N GLN A 173 16.72 2.12 -2.52
CA GLN A 173 16.18 1.29 -3.59
C GLN A 173 16.77 -0.13 -3.59
N THR A 174 18.09 -0.25 -3.46
CA THR A 174 18.79 -1.54 -3.41
C THR A 174 18.32 -2.43 -2.28
N ASP A 175 18.05 -1.84 -1.11
CA ASP A 175 17.74 -2.59 0.10
C ASP A 175 16.32 -3.15 0.04
N ILE A 176 15.33 -2.33 -0.33
CA ILE A 176 13.95 -2.81 -0.46
C ILE A 176 13.80 -3.78 -1.62
N GLU A 177 14.53 -3.60 -2.73
CA GLU A 177 14.55 -4.57 -3.83
C GLU A 177 15.08 -5.93 -3.38
N ALA A 178 16.14 -5.96 -2.57
CA ALA A 178 16.67 -7.21 -2.01
C ALA A 178 15.64 -7.90 -1.11
N VAL A 179 14.92 -7.14 -0.26
CA VAL A 179 13.87 -7.65 0.61
C VAL A 179 12.71 -8.21 -0.21
N VAL A 180 12.25 -7.49 -1.23
CA VAL A 180 11.16 -7.92 -2.13
C VAL A 180 11.53 -9.22 -2.83
N ARG A 181 12.74 -9.33 -3.37
CA ARG A 181 13.23 -10.59 -3.98
C ARG A 181 13.34 -11.71 -2.95
N GLY A 182 13.82 -11.41 -1.73
CA GLY A 182 13.88 -12.35 -0.62
C GLY A 182 12.51 -12.91 -0.22
N ALA A 183 11.44 -12.14 -0.40
CA ALA A 183 10.08 -12.57 -0.16
C ALA A 183 9.46 -13.39 -1.33
N GLY A 184 10.24 -13.69 -2.38
CA GLY A 184 9.81 -14.54 -3.50
C GLY A 184 9.14 -13.77 -4.64
N PHE A 185 9.49 -12.51 -4.83
CA PHE A 185 9.03 -11.72 -5.98
C PHE A 185 10.13 -11.51 -7.01
N GLU A 186 9.76 -11.52 -8.27
CA GLU A 186 10.57 -11.02 -9.36
C GLU A 186 10.17 -9.58 -9.69
N ILE A 187 11.15 -8.66 -9.71
CA ILE A 187 10.92 -7.25 -9.97
C ILE A 187 11.00 -7.00 -11.46
N THR A 188 9.94 -6.47 -12.05
CA THR A 188 9.89 -6.08 -13.48
C THR A 188 10.06 -4.59 -13.70
N GLY A 189 9.89 -3.79 -12.66
CA GLY A 189 10.09 -2.35 -12.68
C GLY A 189 10.36 -1.82 -11.29
N SER A 190 11.35 -0.92 -11.19
CA SER A 190 11.66 -0.20 -9.98
C SER A 190 12.04 1.22 -10.39
N ARG A 191 11.20 2.17 -10.02
CA ARG A 191 11.27 3.53 -10.53
C ARG A 191 11.34 4.55 -9.38
N PRO A 192 12.48 5.23 -9.21
CA PRO A 192 12.52 6.42 -8.38
C PRO A 192 11.76 7.57 -9.08
N PHE A 193 11.01 8.35 -8.32
CA PHE A 193 10.28 9.50 -8.83
C PHE A 193 10.08 10.56 -7.75
N GLU A 194 9.63 11.74 -8.17
CA GLU A 194 9.31 12.84 -7.28
C GLU A 194 7.90 13.34 -7.56
N ARG A 195 7.21 13.76 -6.52
CA ARG A 195 5.94 14.45 -6.63
C ARG A 195 6.22 15.95 -6.76
N THR A 196 5.62 16.62 -7.74
CA THR A 196 5.69 18.08 -7.85
C THR A 196 5.23 18.74 -6.56
N GLY A 197 6.08 19.56 -5.97
CA GLY A 197 5.84 20.17 -4.65
C GLY A 197 5.94 19.18 -3.46
N GLY A 198 6.31 17.93 -3.70
CA GLY A 198 6.52 16.92 -2.65
C GLY A 198 7.83 17.15 -1.90
N ARG A 199 7.82 16.83 -0.60
CA ARG A 199 8.97 16.99 0.30
C ARG A 199 9.97 15.86 0.20
N TYR A 200 9.57 14.72 -0.33
CA TYR A 200 10.32 13.47 -0.20
C TYR A 200 10.42 12.73 -1.53
N PRO A 201 11.62 12.18 -1.83
CA PRO A 201 11.79 11.26 -2.94
C PRO A 201 10.93 10.01 -2.74
N LEU A 202 10.41 9.48 -3.81
CA LEU A 202 9.51 8.33 -3.85
C LEU A 202 10.13 7.20 -4.67
N LEU A 203 9.61 5.99 -4.46
CA LEU A 203 10.01 4.79 -5.17
C LEU A 203 8.75 3.95 -5.44
N SER A 204 8.58 3.47 -6.66
CA SER A 204 7.61 2.44 -6.99
C SER A 204 8.32 1.15 -7.40
N ILE A 205 7.75 0.01 -6.99
CA ILE A 205 8.20 -1.34 -7.34
C ILE A 205 7.02 -2.08 -7.94
N LEU A 206 7.24 -2.65 -9.12
CA LEU A 206 6.31 -3.54 -9.79
C LEU A 206 6.99 -4.88 -10.00
N GLY A 207 6.33 -5.95 -9.68
CA GLY A 207 6.85 -7.30 -9.81
C GLY A 207 5.73 -8.34 -9.86
N TYR A 208 6.10 -9.58 -9.81
CA TYR A 208 5.18 -10.70 -9.74
C TYR A 208 5.72 -11.78 -8.81
N LYS A 209 4.83 -12.58 -8.24
CA LYS A 209 5.21 -13.77 -7.48
C LYS A 209 5.94 -14.73 -8.40
N SER A 210 7.18 -15.06 -8.05
CA SER A 210 7.97 -16.02 -8.82
C SER A 210 7.42 -17.44 -8.69
N ASP A 211 7.33 -18.12 -9.83
CA ASP A 211 7.07 -19.56 -9.87
C ASP A 211 8.32 -20.28 -9.32
N ARG A 212 8.42 -20.40 -7.99
CA ARG A 212 9.44 -21.27 -7.43
C ARG A 212 8.97 -22.72 -7.60
N GLN A 213 9.66 -23.45 -8.46
CA GLN A 213 9.65 -24.90 -8.47
C GLN A 213 10.20 -25.48 -7.15
#